data_55db9d20f378cac32e70882bda9aae27
#
_entry.id   55db9d20f378cac32e70882bda9aae27
#
_cell.length_a   1.000
_cell.length_b   1.000
_cell.length_c   1.000
_cell.angle_alpha   90.00
_cell.angle_beta   90.00
_cell.angle_gamma   90.00
#
_symmetry.space_group_name_H-M   'P 1'
#
loop_
_entity.id
_entity.type
_entity.pdbx_description
1 polymer ?
#
loop_
_entity_poly.entity_id
_entity_poly.type
_entity_poly.pdbx_seq_one_letter_code
_entity_poly.pdbx_strand_id
1 'polypeptide(L)'
;MAVEVEDHPVDYASFEGEIPKGQYGGGHVAQFDHGVWATEGDPVAQLAKGHLRFELFGSKLKGGWHLVRSSKPARQPQWLLFKADDAYVGKLEADDLLGDVTTPPAADLKRAGAGKTGKKHLKAPPTPRRRRKDWAKRALRLDSAANAVLSPRPFQPQLAKLGDAPPAGPQWIHEIKWDGYRLLAIIHDRVVRLWSRNALEWTDKVPEIRDAIASLGLNDAVLDGELIAGRGSKEDFNLLQATLSGERQGKLAYVAFDLLHVDGVDISGAPLLQRKALLEELLEGQHTHLAYSSHIEGSGEDAFQLAGEQHFEGIISKRTDRAYHPGRSDDWRKTKQLASDEFAVVGFTAPKGSRTGFGSLLLAKPDPTHGWLYVGRVGTGFTDERIAQLSK
;
A
#
# COMPACT_ATOMS: atom_id res chain seq x y z
N MET A 1 12.90 -11.63 -0.19
CA MET A 1 14.28 -12.16 -0.02
C MET A 1 14.58 -12.13 1.46
N ALA A 2 15.20 -13.18 2.00
CA ALA A 2 15.67 -13.24 3.38
C ALA A 2 17.20 -13.25 3.38
N VAL A 3 17.81 -12.67 4.40
CA VAL A 3 19.28 -12.64 4.58
C VAL A 3 19.59 -13.39 5.85
N GLU A 4 20.56 -14.31 5.77
CA GLU A 4 21.03 -15.02 6.95
C GLU A 4 21.86 -14.08 7.82
N VAL A 5 21.55 -14.03 9.10
CA VAL A 5 22.25 -13.23 10.11
C VAL A 5 22.89 -14.16 11.14
N GLU A 6 23.68 -13.62 12.04
CA GLU A 6 24.23 -14.37 13.17
C GLU A 6 23.15 -14.94 14.09
N ASP A 7 23.47 -15.99 14.83
CA ASP A 7 22.56 -16.57 15.80
C ASP A 7 22.30 -15.60 16.95
N HIS A 8 21.03 -15.43 17.26
CA HIS A 8 20.56 -14.58 18.35
C HIS A 8 19.85 -15.39 19.43
N PRO A 9 19.84 -14.94 20.70
CA PRO A 9 18.97 -15.52 21.73
C PRO A 9 17.52 -15.51 21.29
N VAL A 10 16.75 -16.51 21.69
CA VAL A 10 15.33 -16.64 21.28
C VAL A 10 14.49 -15.41 21.67
N ASP A 11 14.83 -14.75 22.77
CA ASP A 11 14.15 -13.52 23.23
C ASP A 11 14.30 -12.36 22.22
N TYR A 12 15.32 -12.42 21.33
CA TYR A 12 15.50 -11.43 20.28
C TYR A 12 14.44 -11.51 19.16
N ALA A 13 13.77 -12.65 19.04
CA ALA A 13 12.69 -12.82 18.07
C ALA A 13 11.48 -11.88 18.34
N SER A 14 11.33 -11.37 19.55
CA SER A 14 10.32 -10.40 19.94
C SER A 14 10.84 -8.96 19.97
N PHE A 15 12.10 -8.73 19.56
CA PHE A 15 12.68 -7.39 19.56
C PHE A 15 12.10 -6.56 18.42
N GLU A 16 11.63 -5.37 18.78
CA GLU A 16 11.21 -4.32 17.85
C GLU A 16 11.78 -2.99 18.32
N GLY A 17 12.37 -2.22 17.44
CA GLY A 17 12.99 -0.95 17.79
C GLY A 17 14.16 -0.54 16.88
N GLU A 18 14.85 0.51 17.28
CA GLU A 18 16.00 1.08 16.57
C GLU A 18 17.31 0.43 17.00
N ILE A 19 18.06 -0.10 16.05
CA ILE A 19 19.47 -0.47 16.23
C ILE A 19 20.30 0.76 15.85
N PRO A 20 21.17 1.27 16.75
CA PRO A 20 21.93 2.49 16.51
C PRO A 20 22.77 2.44 15.21
N LYS A 21 22.80 3.56 14.47
CA LYS A 21 23.62 3.71 13.28
C LYS A 21 25.12 3.45 13.62
N GLY A 22 25.73 2.55 12.86
CA GLY A 22 27.14 2.15 13.07
C GLY A 22 27.31 0.83 13.82
N GLN A 23 26.27 0.25 14.37
CA GLN A 23 26.25 -1.13 14.82
C GLN A 23 25.84 -2.06 13.68
N TYR A 24 26.22 -3.34 13.80
CA TYR A 24 25.81 -4.36 12.84
C TYR A 24 24.27 -4.45 12.81
N GLY A 25 23.68 -4.43 11.61
CA GLY A 25 22.22 -4.43 11.45
C GLY A 25 21.55 -3.09 11.79
N GLY A 26 22.33 -1.97 11.92
CA GLY A 26 21.80 -0.65 12.26
C GLY A 26 20.62 -0.24 11.39
N GLY A 27 19.49 0.11 12.03
CA GLY A 27 18.23 0.43 11.39
C GLY A 27 17.04 0.07 12.27
N HIS A 28 15.84 0.19 11.71
CA HIS A 28 14.62 -0.15 12.41
C HIS A 28 14.26 -1.63 12.21
N VAL A 29 13.98 -2.32 13.32
CA VAL A 29 13.50 -3.71 13.34
C VAL A 29 12.03 -3.72 13.73
N ALA A 30 11.19 -4.29 12.88
CA ALA A 30 9.78 -4.52 13.15
C ALA A 30 9.41 -5.99 12.91
N GLN A 31 8.59 -6.55 13.79
CA GLN A 31 8.09 -7.91 13.65
C GLN A 31 6.98 -7.95 12.59
N PHE A 32 7.25 -8.59 11.46
CA PHE A 32 6.27 -8.70 10.38
C PHE A 32 5.09 -9.60 10.74
N ASP A 33 5.37 -10.76 11.32
CA ASP A 33 4.37 -11.72 11.78
C ASP A 33 4.89 -12.54 12.96
N HIS A 34 4.01 -13.16 13.70
CA HIS A 34 4.32 -14.07 14.78
C HIS A 34 3.38 -15.27 14.73
N GLY A 35 3.87 -16.41 15.22
CA GLY A 35 3.11 -17.65 15.21
C GLY A 35 4.03 -18.84 15.45
N VAL A 36 3.52 -20.02 15.15
CA VAL A 36 4.30 -21.26 15.17
C VAL A 36 4.57 -21.73 13.75
N TRP A 37 5.59 -22.53 13.59
CA TRP A 37 5.90 -23.19 12.32
C TRP A 37 6.18 -24.68 12.53
N ALA A 38 5.96 -25.46 11.50
CA ALA A 38 6.24 -26.89 11.48
C ALA A 38 6.95 -27.31 10.20
N THR A 39 7.74 -28.36 10.25
CA THR A 39 8.36 -28.97 9.07
C THR A 39 8.35 -30.47 9.23
N GLU A 40 8.28 -31.17 8.11
CA GLU A 40 8.48 -32.61 8.05
C GLU A 40 9.97 -32.91 8.01
N GLY A 41 10.45 -33.72 8.96
CA GLY A 41 11.85 -34.11 9.08
C GLY A 41 12.74 -33.11 9.80
N ASP A 42 14.05 -33.25 9.67
CA ASP A 42 15.05 -32.42 10.34
C ASP A 42 15.25 -31.07 9.63
N PRO A 43 14.88 -29.94 10.24
CA PRO A 43 15.05 -28.63 9.64
C PRO A 43 16.51 -28.24 9.44
N VAL A 44 17.41 -28.68 10.34
CA VAL A 44 18.84 -28.35 10.25
C VAL A 44 19.45 -29.03 9.01
N ALA A 45 19.10 -30.30 8.78
CA ALA A 45 19.54 -31.01 7.58
C ALA A 45 18.97 -30.40 6.29
N GLN A 46 17.75 -29.88 6.32
CA GLN A 46 17.13 -29.19 5.19
C GLN A 46 17.82 -27.86 4.91
N LEU A 47 18.11 -27.06 5.93
CA LEU A 47 18.84 -25.78 5.78
C LEU A 47 20.26 -26.02 5.26
N ALA A 48 20.97 -27.03 5.75
CA ALA A 48 22.29 -27.40 5.25
C ALA A 48 22.26 -27.72 3.74
N LYS A 49 21.20 -28.38 3.25
CA LYS A 49 20.97 -28.64 1.83
C LYS A 49 20.54 -27.40 1.04
N GLY A 50 20.28 -26.28 1.70
CA GLY A 50 19.87 -25.03 1.07
C GLY A 50 18.39 -24.95 0.66
N HIS A 51 17.54 -25.84 1.19
CA HIS A 51 16.12 -25.80 0.94
C HIS A 51 15.35 -26.32 2.16
N LEU A 52 14.67 -25.41 2.85
CA LEU A 52 13.72 -25.72 3.93
C LEU A 52 12.30 -25.59 3.41
N ARG A 53 11.51 -26.66 3.57
CA ARG A 53 10.05 -26.65 3.38
C ARG A 53 9.39 -26.69 4.75
N PHE A 54 8.48 -25.74 4.98
CA PHE A 54 7.82 -25.59 6.28
C PHE A 54 6.43 -25.00 6.14
N GLU A 55 5.63 -25.15 7.17
CA GLU A 55 4.29 -24.58 7.28
C GLU A 55 4.28 -23.51 8.34
N LEU A 56 3.65 -22.36 8.04
CA LEU A 56 3.46 -21.27 8.96
C LEU A 56 2.02 -21.22 9.48
N PHE A 57 1.89 -21.01 10.78
CA PHE A 57 0.64 -20.80 11.48
C PHE A 57 0.67 -19.42 12.15
N GLY A 58 0.97 -18.40 11.34
CA GLY A 58 1.07 -17.02 11.78
C GLY A 58 -0.28 -16.29 11.72
N SER A 59 -0.28 -15.07 12.20
CA SER A 59 -1.46 -14.19 12.09
C SER A 59 -1.68 -13.73 10.65
N LYS A 60 -0.61 -13.47 9.91
CA LYS A 60 -0.61 -13.01 8.51
C LYS A 60 -0.20 -14.10 7.53
N LEU A 61 0.86 -14.84 7.84
CA LEU A 61 1.40 -15.89 6.98
C LEU A 61 0.89 -17.26 7.41
N LYS A 62 0.27 -17.99 6.48
CA LYS A 62 -0.32 -19.32 6.75
C LYS A 62 0.04 -20.31 5.66
N GLY A 63 0.01 -21.60 6.03
CA GLY A 63 0.23 -22.73 5.14
C GLY A 63 1.67 -22.94 4.74
N GLY A 64 1.91 -23.68 3.67
CA GLY A 64 3.22 -24.14 3.23
C GLY A 64 4.09 -23.04 2.61
N TRP A 65 5.38 -23.06 2.94
CA TRP A 65 6.39 -22.11 2.48
C TRP A 65 7.69 -22.82 2.15
N HIS A 66 8.47 -22.19 1.28
CA HIS A 66 9.81 -22.64 0.90
C HIS A 66 10.83 -21.53 1.17
N LEU A 67 11.91 -21.88 1.86
CA LEU A 67 13.09 -21.06 2.00
C LEU A 67 14.23 -21.72 1.22
N VAL A 68 14.70 -21.08 0.15
CA VAL A 68 15.71 -21.64 -0.75
C VAL A 68 16.92 -20.74 -0.81
N ARG A 69 18.10 -21.31 -0.56
CA ARG A 69 19.37 -20.58 -0.61
C ARG A 69 19.65 -20.09 -2.02
N SER A 70 19.95 -18.81 -2.15
CA SER A 70 20.39 -18.21 -3.41
C SER A 70 21.81 -18.67 -3.74
N SER A 71 22.05 -19.00 -4.99
CA SER A 71 23.40 -19.31 -5.49
C SER A 71 24.22 -18.07 -5.84
N LYS A 72 23.64 -16.85 -5.69
CA LYS A 72 24.36 -15.60 -6.00
C LYS A 72 25.42 -15.31 -4.94
N PRO A 73 26.66 -14.97 -5.35
CA PRO A 73 27.67 -14.50 -4.41
C PRO A 73 27.15 -13.25 -3.69
N ALA A 74 27.15 -13.28 -2.37
CA ALA A 74 26.79 -12.16 -1.53
C ALA A 74 27.65 -12.17 -0.27
N ARG A 75 27.77 -11.01 0.40
CA ARG A 75 28.54 -10.88 1.65
C ARG A 75 27.96 -11.77 2.76
N GLN A 76 26.66 -12.01 2.72
CA GLN A 76 25.94 -12.91 3.62
C GLN A 76 25.06 -13.84 2.78
N PRO A 77 24.82 -15.09 3.22
CA PRO A 77 23.90 -15.98 2.54
C PRO A 77 22.54 -15.36 2.36
N GLN A 78 22.03 -15.42 1.14
CA GLN A 78 20.71 -14.90 0.79
C GLN A 78 19.78 -16.06 0.49
N TRP A 79 18.54 -15.94 0.91
CA TRP A 79 17.52 -16.93 0.74
C TRP A 79 16.29 -16.33 0.05
N LEU A 80 15.60 -17.14 -0.71
CA LEU A 80 14.33 -16.80 -1.33
C LEU A 80 13.22 -17.47 -0.52
N LEU A 81 12.33 -16.65 0.03
CA LEU A 81 11.11 -17.10 0.71
C LEU A 81 9.95 -16.99 -0.28
N PHE A 82 9.22 -18.08 -0.52
CA PHE A 82 8.05 -18.08 -1.38
C PHE A 82 6.99 -19.07 -0.90
N LYS A 83 5.75 -18.75 -1.22
CA LYS A 83 4.57 -19.51 -0.84
C LYS A 83 4.49 -20.81 -1.63
N ALA A 84 4.17 -21.91 -0.96
CA ALA A 84 3.79 -23.16 -1.62
C ALA A 84 2.37 -23.06 -2.20
N ASP A 85 2.08 -23.87 -3.22
CA ASP A 85 0.74 -23.94 -3.82
C ASP A 85 -0.16 -24.80 -2.91
N ASP A 86 -1.02 -24.13 -2.12
CA ASP A 86 -1.94 -24.75 -1.17
C ASP A 86 -3.22 -23.90 -1.00
N ALA A 87 -4.10 -24.31 -0.11
CA ALA A 87 -5.39 -23.65 0.15
C ALA A 87 -5.26 -22.18 0.63
N TYR A 88 -4.08 -21.75 1.04
CA TYR A 88 -3.78 -20.38 1.49
C TYR A 88 -3.12 -19.54 0.39
N VAL A 89 -2.95 -20.09 -0.81
CA VAL A 89 -2.56 -19.30 -1.98
C VAL A 89 -3.75 -18.44 -2.38
N GLY A 90 -3.58 -17.14 -2.30
CA GLY A 90 -4.56 -16.17 -2.74
C GLY A 90 -3.97 -15.24 -3.80
N LYS A 91 -4.83 -14.49 -4.47
CA LYS A 91 -4.43 -13.36 -5.32
C LYS A 91 -4.08 -12.13 -4.44
N LEU A 92 -3.44 -12.38 -3.30
CA LEU A 92 -2.93 -11.33 -2.43
C LEU A 92 -1.66 -10.78 -3.06
N GLU A 93 -1.62 -9.50 -3.31
CA GLU A 93 -0.39 -8.82 -3.70
C GLU A 93 0.52 -8.67 -2.46
N ALA A 94 1.82 -8.55 -2.68
CA ALA A 94 2.77 -8.31 -1.58
C ALA A 94 2.35 -7.08 -0.74
N ASP A 95 1.77 -6.07 -1.38
CA ASP A 95 1.24 -4.87 -0.71
C ASP A 95 0.03 -5.17 0.21
N ASP A 96 -0.73 -6.21 -0.08
CA ASP A 96 -1.83 -6.65 0.79
C ASP A 96 -1.33 -7.33 2.08
N LEU A 97 -0.11 -7.87 2.06
CA LEU A 97 0.56 -8.54 3.18
C LEU A 97 1.58 -7.65 3.87
N LEU A 98 2.21 -6.74 3.14
CA LEU A 98 3.11 -5.72 3.65
C LEU A 98 2.30 -4.60 4.32
N GLY A 99 1.68 -4.90 5.44
CA GLY A 99 1.40 -3.83 6.39
C GLY A 99 2.72 -3.12 6.70
N ASP A 100 2.65 -1.87 7.13
CA ASP A 100 3.81 -1.03 7.43
C ASP A 100 4.84 -1.72 8.33
N VAL A 101 5.70 -2.54 7.75
CA VAL A 101 6.83 -3.19 8.44
C VAL A 101 7.89 -2.19 8.93
N THR A 102 7.76 -0.92 8.55
CA THR A 102 8.68 0.16 8.95
C THR A 102 8.19 0.94 10.16
N THR A 103 7.04 0.57 10.75
CA THR A 103 6.46 1.28 11.90
C THR A 103 6.86 0.61 13.19
N PRO A 104 7.50 1.33 14.14
CA PRO A 104 7.72 0.81 15.49
C PRO A 104 6.37 0.53 16.16
N PRO A 105 6.22 -0.57 16.89
CA PRO A 105 4.99 -0.85 17.61
C PRO A 105 4.78 0.19 18.72
N ALA A 106 3.52 0.51 18.96
CA ALA A 106 3.08 1.50 19.95
C ALA A 106 3.54 1.23 21.41
N ALA A 107 4.20 0.10 21.67
CA ALA A 107 4.69 -0.29 22.99
C ALA A 107 5.94 0.51 23.42
N ASP A 108 6.79 0.94 22.50
CA ASP A 108 8.03 1.66 22.86
C ASP A 108 7.83 3.16 23.18
N LEU A 109 6.69 3.73 22.78
CA LEU A 109 6.32 5.10 23.16
C LEU A 109 5.98 5.27 24.65
N LYS A 110 5.78 4.20 25.40
CA LYS A 110 5.45 4.25 26.84
C LYS A 110 6.67 4.25 27.77
N ARG A 111 7.87 3.90 27.30
CA ARG A 111 9.08 3.86 28.13
C ARG A 111 9.93 5.11 28.15
N ALA A 112 9.77 6.00 27.19
CA ALA A 112 10.55 7.24 27.10
C ALA A 112 9.93 8.46 27.82
N GLY A 113 8.84 8.30 28.56
CA GLY A 113 8.05 9.42 29.06
C GLY A 113 7.68 9.40 30.54
N ALA A 114 8.56 8.98 31.45
CA ALA A 114 8.39 9.21 32.89
C ALA A 114 9.05 10.50 33.34
N GLY A 115 8.91 11.56 32.57
CA GLY A 115 9.23 12.94 32.94
C GLY A 115 7.95 13.73 33.14
N LYS A 116 7.67 14.11 34.40
CA LYS A 116 6.58 15.03 34.75
C LYS A 116 6.72 16.33 33.97
N THR A 117 5.93 16.52 32.92
CA THR A 117 5.69 17.83 32.35
C THR A 117 4.21 18.06 32.24
N GLY A 118 3.79 19.18 32.83
CA GLY A 118 2.40 19.57 32.98
C GLY A 118 1.65 19.66 31.66
N LYS A 119 0.39 19.29 31.70
CA LYS A 119 -0.61 19.51 30.65
C LYS A 119 -0.63 21.00 30.26
N LYS A 120 0.13 21.39 29.26
CA LYS A 120 -0.17 22.61 28.49
C LYS A 120 -1.19 22.21 27.43
N HIS A 121 -2.44 22.60 27.66
CA HIS A 121 -3.42 22.70 26.61
C HIS A 121 -2.82 23.55 25.48
N LEU A 122 -2.46 22.94 24.38
CA LEU A 122 -2.15 23.63 23.15
C LEU A 122 -3.47 24.29 22.70
N LYS A 123 -3.58 25.59 22.87
CA LYS A 123 -4.65 26.37 22.27
C LYS A 123 -4.51 26.24 20.76
N ALA A 124 -5.58 25.79 20.10
CA ALA A 124 -5.68 25.75 18.65
C ALA A 124 -5.30 27.14 18.08
N PRO A 125 -4.54 27.19 16.96
CA PRO A 125 -4.21 28.47 16.32
C PRO A 125 -5.49 29.19 15.89
N PRO A 126 -5.52 30.56 15.95
CA PRO A 126 -6.69 31.32 15.57
C PRO A 126 -6.99 31.16 14.08
N THR A 127 -8.14 30.60 13.79
CA THR A 127 -8.67 30.41 12.44
C THR A 127 -9.00 31.76 11.79
N PRO A 128 -8.62 32.01 10.51
CA PRO A 128 -9.13 33.15 9.77
C PRO A 128 -10.65 33.04 9.63
N ARG A 129 -11.37 34.12 9.97
CA ARG A 129 -12.83 34.24 9.84
C ARG A 129 -13.27 34.28 8.36
N ARG A 130 -13.12 33.14 7.60
CA ARG A 130 -13.99 32.91 6.45
C ARG A 130 -15.36 32.52 6.98
N ARG A 131 -16.45 33.01 6.37
CA ARG A 131 -17.82 32.56 6.67
C ARG A 131 -17.81 31.03 6.57
N ARG A 132 -17.89 30.37 7.72
CA ARG A 132 -17.80 28.92 7.81
C ARG A 132 -18.97 28.35 7.00
N LYS A 133 -18.69 27.62 5.91
CA LYS A 133 -19.73 26.87 5.19
C LYS A 133 -20.32 25.89 6.22
N ASP A 134 -21.62 25.78 6.27
CA ASP A 134 -22.34 24.83 7.14
C ASP A 134 -22.29 23.45 6.47
N TRP A 135 -21.24 22.70 6.77
CA TRP A 135 -21.00 21.40 6.15
C TRP A 135 -22.04 20.38 6.57
N ALA A 136 -22.50 20.36 7.81
CA ALA A 136 -23.56 19.49 8.28
C ALA A 136 -24.85 19.68 7.47
N LYS A 137 -25.27 20.94 7.28
CA LYS A 137 -26.46 21.26 6.48
C LYS A 137 -26.31 20.83 5.01
N ARG A 138 -25.10 20.91 4.45
CA ARG A 138 -24.82 20.46 3.08
C ARG A 138 -24.85 18.94 2.98
N ALA A 139 -24.18 18.27 3.92
CA ALA A 139 -24.13 16.82 4.00
C ALA A 139 -25.52 16.20 4.15
N LEU A 140 -26.40 16.78 4.97
CA LEU A 140 -27.79 16.32 5.14
C LEU A 140 -28.67 16.43 3.88
N ARG A 141 -28.18 17.02 2.79
CA ARG A 141 -28.88 17.06 1.51
C ARG A 141 -28.56 15.87 0.62
N LEU A 142 -27.54 15.08 0.98
CA LEU A 142 -27.16 13.90 0.24
C LEU A 142 -28.14 12.77 0.53
N ASP A 143 -28.36 11.90 -0.45
CA ASP A 143 -29.20 10.72 -0.27
C ASP A 143 -28.62 9.82 0.82
N SER A 144 -29.49 9.25 1.63
CA SER A 144 -29.10 8.36 2.75
C SER A 144 -28.16 8.98 3.79
N ALA A 145 -27.96 10.30 3.80
CA ALA A 145 -27.21 10.99 4.83
C ALA A 145 -27.99 11.00 6.16
N ALA A 146 -27.29 10.80 7.27
CA ALA A 146 -27.92 10.78 8.59
C ALA A 146 -27.05 11.45 9.65
N ASN A 147 -27.69 12.08 10.65
CA ASN A 147 -26.96 12.50 11.83
C ASN A 147 -26.38 11.30 12.55
N ALA A 148 -25.08 11.32 12.82
CA ALA A 148 -24.38 10.23 13.48
C ALA A 148 -23.21 10.76 14.32
N VAL A 149 -22.95 10.10 15.43
CA VAL A 149 -21.77 10.35 16.25
C VAL A 149 -20.59 9.59 15.63
N LEU A 150 -19.53 10.31 15.30
CA LEU A 150 -18.32 9.72 14.75
C LEU A 150 -17.58 8.88 15.79
N SER A 151 -17.24 7.66 15.45
CA SER A 151 -16.24 6.88 16.19
C SER A 151 -14.83 7.31 15.83
N PRO A 152 -13.96 7.67 16.79
CA PRO A 152 -12.58 8.05 16.50
C PRO A 152 -11.67 6.86 16.16
N ARG A 153 -12.22 5.66 16.05
CA ARG A 153 -11.46 4.43 15.76
C ARG A 153 -11.36 4.17 14.26
N PRO A 154 -10.20 3.69 13.79
CA PRO A 154 -10.07 3.27 12.40
C PRO A 154 -10.98 2.08 12.10
N PHE A 155 -11.35 1.97 10.84
CA PHE A 155 -12.13 0.86 10.29
C PHE A 155 -11.50 0.38 8.98
N GLN A 156 -11.92 -0.79 8.52
CA GLN A 156 -11.43 -1.35 7.26
C GLN A 156 -11.92 -0.49 6.08
N PRO A 157 -11.04 0.08 5.25
CA PRO A 157 -11.47 0.85 4.09
C PRO A 157 -12.03 -0.04 2.98
N GLN A 158 -12.79 0.58 2.06
CA GLN A 158 -13.22 -0.09 0.83
C GLN A 158 -12.02 -0.35 -0.07
N LEU A 159 -11.95 -1.56 -0.65
CA LEU A 159 -10.84 -2.03 -1.47
C LEU A 159 -11.30 -2.33 -2.89
N ALA A 160 -10.46 -2.01 -3.87
CA ALA A 160 -10.71 -2.33 -5.27
C ALA A 160 -10.34 -3.79 -5.60
N LYS A 161 -11.15 -4.44 -6.46
CA LYS A 161 -10.79 -5.70 -7.10
C LYS A 161 -9.92 -5.46 -8.33
N LEU A 162 -8.98 -6.35 -8.60
CA LEU A 162 -8.21 -6.33 -9.83
C LEU A 162 -9.11 -6.71 -11.01
N GLY A 163 -9.01 -5.96 -12.09
CA GLY A 163 -9.64 -6.23 -13.39
C GLY A 163 -8.61 -6.18 -14.50
N ASP A 164 -8.84 -6.97 -15.54
CA ASP A 164 -7.96 -7.05 -16.70
C ASP A 164 -8.15 -5.84 -17.64
N ALA A 165 -9.32 -5.24 -17.61
CA ALA A 165 -9.67 -4.04 -18.38
C ALA A 165 -10.58 -3.11 -17.57
N PRO A 166 -10.62 -1.80 -17.90
CA PRO A 166 -11.58 -0.88 -17.32
C PRO A 166 -13.02 -1.30 -17.59
N PRO A 167 -13.93 -1.21 -16.60
CA PRO A 167 -15.32 -1.49 -16.84
C PRO A 167 -15.95 -0.40 -17.72
N ALA A 168 -16.88 -0.80 -18.58
CA ALA A 168 -17.62 0.10 -19.45
C ALA A 168 -18.98 0.52 -18.85
N GLY A 169 -19.48 1.66 -19.29
CA GLY A 169 -20.82 2.17 -19.00
C GLY A 169 -20.84 3.43 -18.14
N PRO A 170 -21.93 4.20 -18.22
CA PRO A 170 -22.03 5.53 -17.60
C PRO A 170 -22.11 5.50 -16.07
N GLN A 171 -22.26 4.31 -15.47
CA GLN A 171 -22.29 4.12 -14.03
C GLN A 171 -20.89 4.07 -13.41
N TRP A 172 -19.84 4.28 -14.19
CA TRP A 172 -18.46 4.27 -13.71
C TRP A 172 -17.79 5.63 -13.88
N ILE A 173 -17.02 5.99 -12.89
CA ILE A 173 -16.00 7.05 -12.97
C ILE A 173 -14.63 6.42 -12.82
N HIS A 174 -13.62 7.11 -13.34
CA HIS A 174 -12.26 6.61 -13.41
C HIS A 174 -11.32 7.64 -12.78
N GLU A 175 -10.57 7.22 -11.78
CA GLU A 175 -9.57 8.03 -11.08
C GLU A 175 -8.17 7.49 -11.36
N ILE A 176 -7.16 8.32 -11.28
CA ILE A 176 -5.77 7.87 -11.27
C ILE A 176 -5.58 6.92 -10.09
N LYS A 177 -4.91 5.80 -10.34
CA LYS A 177 -4.40 4.96 -9.27
C LYS A 177 -3.10 5.57 -8.77
N TRP A 178 -3.23 6.35 -7.71
CA TRP A 178 -2.09 6.93 -7.02
C TRP A 178 -1.20 5.84 -6.43
N ASP A 179 0.12 5.99 -6.55
CA ASP A 179 1.08 5.06 -5.98
C ASP A 179 1.67 5.65 -4.69
N GLY A 180 1.16 5.18 -3.56
CA GLY A 180 1.48 5.72 -2.25
C GLY A 180 1.05 4.85 -1.09
N TYR A 181 0.80 5.48 0.05
CA TYR A 181 0.25 4.82 1.23
C TYR A 181 -1.17 5.32 1.51
N ARG A 182 -2.11 4.38 1.50
CA ARG A 182 -3.49 4.71 1.84
C ARG A 182 -3.65 5.09 3.30
N LEU A 183 -4.23 6.26 3.53
CA LEU A 183 -4.53 6.77 4.86
C LEU A 183 -6.00 7.16 4.99
N LEU A 184 -6.62 6.71 6.08
CA LEU A 184 -7.86 7.27 6.59
C LEU A 184 -7.54 8.45 7.52
N ALA A 185 -8.01 9.63 7.19
CA ALA A 185 -7.92 10.79 8.05
C ALA A 185 -9.22 10.92 8.86
N ILE A 186 -9.14 10.70 10.16
CA ILE A 186 -10.26 10.83 11.09
C ILE A 186 -10.04 12.10 11.91
N ILE A 187 -10.95 13.05 11.75
CA ILE A 187 -11.03 14.25 12.58
C ILE A 187 -12.12 14.01 13.63
N HIS A 188 -11.78 14.11 14.89
CA HIS A 188 -12.74 14.01 15.99
C HIS A 188 -12.43 15.06 17.05
N ASP A 189 -13.43 15.85 17.42
CA ASP A 189 -13.26 17.01 18.30
C ASP A 189 -12.10 17.93 17.84
N ARG A 190 -11.97 18.14 16.52
CA ARG A 190 -10.90 18.91 15.86
C ARG A 190 -9.50 18.30 15.95
N VAL A 191 -9.38 17.10 16.49
CA VAL A 191 -8.12 16.38 16.54
C VAL A 191 -8.03 15.46 15.33
N VAL A 192 -6.99 15.64 14.52
CA VAL A 192 -6.73 14.82 13.33
C VAL A 192 -5.90 13.62 13.72
N ARG A 193 -6.33 12.44 13.31
CA ARG A 193 -5.56 11.19 13.36
C ARG A 193 -5.53 10.56 11.99
N LEU A 194 -4.36 10.09 11.61
CA LEU A 194 -4.11 9.43 10.34
C LEU A 194 -3.87 7.94 10.58
N TRP A 195 -4.61 7.11 9.86
CA TRP A 195 -4.56 5.66 10.03
C TRP A 195 -4.27 4.99 8.70
N SER A 196 -3.26 4.12 8.67
CA SER A 196 -3.01 3.30 7.50
C SER A 196 -4.15 2.30 7.27
N ARG A 197 -4.15 1.67 6.09
CA ARG A 197 -5.12 0.60 5.74
C ARG A 197 -5.21 -0.50 6.80
N ASN A 198 -4.12 -0.78 7.50
CA ASN A 198 -4.04 -1.81 8.52
C ASN A 198 -4.25 -1.27 9.95
N ALA A 199 -4.87 -0.11 10.09
CA ALA A 199 -5.16 0.54 11.36
C ALA A 199 -3.91 0.90 12.19
N LEU A 200 -2.78 1.17 11.55
CA LEU A 200 -1.60 1.71 12.21
C LEU A 200 -1.67 3.24 12.21
N GLU A 201 -1.34 3.86 13.33
CA GLU A 201 -1.39 5.32 13.44
C GLU A 201 -0.14 5.98 12.80
N TRP A 202 -0.40 6.95 11.92
CA TRP A 202 0.61 7.69 11.15
C TRP A 202 0.65 9.19 11.47
N THR A 203 -0.12 9.62 12.44
CA THR A 203 -0.34 11.05 12.75
C THR A 203 0.96 11.84 12.94
N ASP A 204 1.91 11.28 13.67
CA ASP A 204 3.17 11.94 13.97
C ASP A 204 4.27 11.71 12.92
N LYS A 205 4.05 10.80 11.98
CA LYS A 205 4.99 10.52 10.89
C LYS A 205 4.92 11.57 9.77
N VAL A 206 3.74 12.15 9.57
CA VAL A 206 3.47 13.11 8.50
C VAL A 206 2.76 14.35 9.06
N PRO A 207 3.42 15.11 9.94
CA PRO A 207 2.82 16.25 10.64
C PRO A 207 2.33 17.34 9.68
N GLU A 208 2.97 17.54 8.53
CA GLU A 208 2.53 18.48 7.50
C GLU A 208 1.18 18.10 6.90
N ILE A 209 0.90 16.82 6.75
CA ILE A 209 -0.41 16.32 6.26
C ILE A 209 -1.47 16.49 7.35
N ARG A 210 -1.14 16.09 8.60
CA ARG A 210 -2.03 16.32 9.75
C ARG A 210 -2.44 17.79 9.86
N ASP A 211 -1.48 18.71 9.80
CA ASP A 211 -1.70 20.14 9.97
C ASP A 211 -2.48 20.72 8.78
N ALA A 212 -2.23 20.24 7.57
CA ALA A 212 -2.99 20.60 6.38
C ALA A 212 -4.47 20.18 6.52
N ILE A 213 -4.74 18.94 6.97
CA ILE A 213 -6.11 18.45 7.21
C ILE A 213 -6.77 19.24 8.36
N ALA A 214 -6.05 19.54 9.43
CA ALA A 214 -6.55 20.37 10.53
C ALA A 214 -6.97 21.77 10.07
N SER A 215 -6.29 22.33 9.04
CA SER A 215 -6.59 23.63 8.47
C SER A 215 -7.98 23.71 7.79
N LEU A 216 -8.61 22.57 7.47
CA LEU A 216 -9.99 22.52 6.99
C LEU A 216 -10.99 23.03 8.04
N GLY A 217 -10.61 23.03 9.32
CA GLY A 217 -11.39 23.61 10.41
C GLY A 217 -12.66 22.84 10.76
N LEU A 218 -12.76 21.56 10.41
CA LEU A 218 -13.89 20.67 10.72
C LEU A 218 -13.85 20.24 12.18
N ASN A 219 -15.02 19.99 12.77
CA ASN A 219 -15.09 19.35 14.08
C ASN A 219 -14.89 17.86 13.98
N ASP A 220 -15.64 17.24 13.09
CA ASP A 220 -15.63 15.81 12.87
C ASP A 220 -15.62 15.54 11.36
N ALA A 221 -14.74 14.64 10.89
CA ALA A 221 -14.77 14.19 9.51
C ALA A 221 -14.02 12.86 9.34
N VAL A 222 -14.35 12.16 8.28
CA VAL A 222 -13.58 11.00 7.79
C VAL A 222 -13.31 11.20 6.29
N LEU A 223 -12.03 11.35 5.97
CA LEU A 223 -11.56 11.39 4.59
C LEU A 223 -10.79 10.11 4.29
N ASP A 224 -10.97 9.59 3.09
CA ASP A 224 -10.21 8.46 2.57
C ASP A 224 -9.33 8.94 1.42
N GLY A 225 -8.03 8.63 1.47
CA GLY A 225 -7.09 9.19 0.51
C GLY A 225 -5.77 8.43 0.46
N GLU A 226 -4.90 8.89 -0.42
CA GLU A 226 -3.56 8.35 -0.62
C GLU A 226 -2.51 9.40 -0.24
N LEU A 227 -1.53 9.01 0.57
CA LEU A 227 -0.33 9.79 0.83
C LEU A 227 0.67 9.53 -0.30
N ILE A 228 1.07 10.59 -0.99
CA ILE A 228 2.01 10.51 -2.11
C ILE A 228 3.19 11.45 -1.91
N ALA A 229 4.27 11.21 -2.66
CA ALA A 229 5.32 12.19 -2.90
C ALA A 229 5.31 12.61 -4.38
N GLY A 230 5.90 13.76 -4.69
CA GLY A 230 6.03 14.24 -6.06
C GLY A 230 4.69 14.37 -6.78
N ARG A 231 4.52 13.66 -7.89
CA ARG A 231 3.29 13.59 -8.69
C ARG A 231 2.39 12.40 -8.33
N GLY A 232 2.87 11.49 -7.45
CA GLY A 232 2.18 10.26 -7.11
C GLY A 232 2.20 9.22 -8.23
N SER A 233 3.19 9.28 -9.10
CA SER A 233 3.45 8.30 -10.14
C SER A 233 4.19 7.09 -9.57
N LYS A 234 4.27 6.01 -10.35
CA LYS A 234 5.03 4.82 -9.99
C LYS A 234 6.51 5.10 -9.67
N GLU A 235 7.08 6.09 -10.32
CA GLU A 235 8.48 6.50 -10.12
C GLU A 235 8.68 7.24 -8.80
N ASP A 236 7.63 7.94 -8.33
CA ASP A 236 7.66 8.75 -7.11
C ASP A 236 7.52 7.92 -5.83
N PHE A 237 7.13 6.65 -5.91
CA PHE A 237 6.99 5.79 -4.73
C PHE A 237 8.32 5.62 -3.96
N ASN A 238 9.43 5.48 -4.68
CA ASN A 238 10.76 5.45 -4.05
C ASN A 238 11.11 6.78 -3.35
N LEU A 239 10.67 7.92 -3.93
CA LEU A 239 10.82 9.22 -3.29
C LEU A 239 9.99 9.30 -2.01
N LEU A 240 8.76 8.77 -2.02
CA LEU A 240 7.90 8.70 -0.84
C LEU A 240 8.58 7.90 0.28
N GLN A 241 9.09 6.71 -0.02
CA GLN A 241 9.79 5.88 0.95
C GLN A 241 11.03 6.58 1.51
N ALA A 242 11.88 7.16 0.63
CA ALA A 242 13.08 7.88 1.04
C ALA A 242 12.77 9.14 1.86
N THR A 243 11.62 9.78 1.62
CA THR A 243 11.16 10.93 2.41
C THR A 243 10.71 10.50 3.81
N LEU A 244 9.96 9.42 3.91
CA LEU A 244 9.46 8.88 5.18
C LEU A 244 10.59 8.29 6.05
N SER A 245 11.64 7.73 5.42
CA SER A 245 12.85 7.27 6.13
C SER A 245 13.81 8.40 6.51
N GLY A 246 13.58 9.63 6.03
CA GLY A 246 14.47 10.77 6.26
C GLY A 246 15.74 10.79 5.40
N GLU A 247 15.88 9.90 4.42
CA GLU A 247 17.02 9.85 3.50
C GLU A 247 17.00 10.97 2.46
N ARG A 248 15.81 11.41 2.06
CA ARG A 248 15.60 12.49 1.09
C ARG A 248 14.46 13.38 1.56
N GLN A 249 14.47 14.63 1.12
CA GLN A 249 13.33 15.53 1.29
C GLN A 249 12.49 15.53 0.02
N GLY A 250 11.25 15.05 0.13
CA GLY A 250 10.24 15.10 -0.91
C GLY A 250 9.04 15.91 -0.43
N LYS A 251 8.32 16.52 -1.36
CA LYS A 251 7.07 17.19 -1.04
C LYS A 251 5.97 16.13 -0.93
N LEU A 252 5.44 15.96 0.27
CA LEU A 252 4.32 15.05 0.53
C LEU A 252 2.98 15.76 0.26
N ALA A 253 2.01 14.98 -0.23
CA ALA A 253 0.63 15.42 -0.38
C ALA A 253 -0.33 14.28 -0.04
N TYR A 254 -1.48 14.64 0.49
CA TYR A 254 -2.60 13.73 0.70
C TYR A 254 -3.66 13.98 -0.37
N VAL A 255 -3.90 12.98 -1.21
CA VAL A 255 -4.89 13.04 -2.28
C VAL A 255 -6.17 12.35 -1.80
N ALA A 256 -7.15 13.14 -1.40
CA ALA A 256 -8.42 12.62 -0.92
C ALA A 256 -9.32 12.23 -2.10
N PHE A 257 -9.92 11.05 -2.03
CA PHE A 257 -10.79 10.51 -3.08
C PHE A 257 -12.18 10.10 -2.56
N ASP A 258 -12.43 10.15 -1.25
CA ASP A 258 -13.75 9.94 -0.67
C ASP A 258 -13.92 10.72 0.65
N LEU A 259 -15.17 11.06 0.97
CA LEU A 259 -15.59 11.70 2.22
C LEU A 259 -16.75 10.90 2.79
N LEU A 260 -16.63 10.45 4.04
CA LEU A 260 -17.57 9.52 4.64
C LEU A 260 -18.38 10.11 5.79
N HIS A 261 -17.82 11.13 6.43
CA HIS A 261 -18.44 11.82 7.56
C HIS A 261 -18.01 13.29 7.58
N VAL A 262 -18.89 14.21 7.94
CA VAL A 262 -18.55 15.62 8.13
C VAL A 262 -19.48 16.29 9.14
N ASP A 263 -18.90 16.94 10.15
CA ASP A 263 -19.56 17.78 11.17
C ASP A 263 -20.85 17.14 11.74
N GLY A 264 -20.78 15.87 12.18
CA GLY A 264 -21.87 15.14 12.82
C GLY A 264 -22.84 14.45 11.85
N VAL A 265 -22.50 14.36 10.57
CA VAL A 265 -23.32 13.70 9.54
C VAL A 265 -22.55 12.58 8.88
N ASP A 266 -23.04 11.36 8.98
CA ASP A 266 -22.58 10.20 8.20
C ASP A 266 -23.18 10.29 6.77
N ILE A 267 -22.32 10.27 5.79
CA ILE A 267 -22.65 10.28 4.37
C ILE A 267 -22.13 9.03 3.63
N SER A 268 -21.60 8.06 4.36
CA SER A 268 -21.05 6.82 3.76
C SER A 268 -22.11 6.05 2.97
N GLY A 269 -23.38 6.16 3.35
CA GLY A 269 -24.54 5.59 2.64
C GLY A 269 -24.93 6.31 1.35
N ALA A 270 -24.45 7.54 1.13
CA ALA A 270 -24.77 8.32 -0.06
C ALA A 270 -24.09 7.76 -1.32
N PRO A 271 -24.64 8.00 -2.52
CA PRO A 271 -23.99 7.70 -3.79
C PRO A 271 -22.60 8.37 -3.88
N LEU A 272 -21.63 7.66 -4.48
CA LEU A 272 -20.24 8.13 -4.56
C LEU A 272 -20.12 9.53 -5.17
N LEU A 273 -20.81 9.83 -6.27
CA LEU A 273 -20.71 11.15 -6.90
C LEU A 273 -21.16 12.28 -5.97
N GLN A 274 -22.17 12.04 -5.14
CA GLN A 274 -22.61 13.03 -4.17
C GLN A 274 -21.55 13.28 -3.09
N ARG A 275 -20.92 12.23 -2.58
CA ARG A 275 -19.81 12.33 -1.61
C ARG A 275 -18.63 13.06 -2.22
N LYS A 276 -18.27 12.72 -3.47
CA LYS A 276 -17.17 13.35 -4.21
C LYS A 276 -17.43 14.84 -4.47
N ALA A 277 -18.63 15.22 -4.86
CA ALA A 277 -18.97 16.62 -5.06
C ALA A 277 -18.81 17.44 -3.77
N LEU A 278 -19.23 16.87 -2.63
CA LEU A 278 -19.05 17.53 -1.33
C LEU A 278 -17.56 17.60 -0.92
N LEU A 279 -16.78 16.55 -1.22
CA LEU A 279 -15.32 16.54 -0.98
C LEU A 279 -14.60 17.56 -1.84
N GLU A 280 -14.94 17.67 -3.11
CA GLU A 280 -14.37 18.65 -4.03
C GLU A 280 -14.62 20.07 -3.53
N GLU A 281 -15.85 20.36 -3.11
CA GLU A 281 -16.20 21.64 -2.54
C GLU A 281 -15.50 21.93 -1.19
N LEU A 282 -15.26 20.91 -0.38
CA LEU A 282 -14.51 20.99 0.87
C LEU A 282 -13.05 21.36 0.62
N LEU A 283 -12.45 20.78 -0.41
CA LEU A 283 -11.06 20.99 -0.79
C LEU A 283 -10.87 22.12 -1.81
N GLU A 284 -11.93 22.88 -2.11
CA GLU A 284 -11.84 24.04 -3.00
C GLU A 284 -10.85 25.07 -2.48
N GLY A 285 -9.88 25.43 -3.30
CA GLY A 285 -8.83 26.38 -2.98
C GLY A 285 -7.42 25.81 -3.17
N GLN A 286 -6.42 26.62 -2.81
CA GLN A 286 -5.03 26.15 -2.86
C GLN A 286 -4.61 25.62 -1.50
N HIS A 287 -4.35 24.32 -1.45
CA HIS A 287 -3.77 23.63 -0.30
C HIS A 287 -2.39 23.07 -0.68
N THR A 288 -1.40 23.29 0.16
CA THR A 288 -0.02 22.89 -0.16
C THR A 288 0.17 21.38 -0.12
N HIS A 289 -0.55 20.70 0.77
CA HIS A 289 -0.37 19.27 1.06
C HIS A 289 -1.67 18.48 0.93
N LEU A 290 -2.76 19.10 0.44
CA LEU A 290 -4.03 18.43 0.20
C LEU A 290 -4.43 18.60 -1.25
N ALA A 291 -4.96 17.54 -1.85
CA ALA A 291 -5.53 17.57 -3.19
C ALA A 291 -6.80 16.72 -3.24
N TYR A 292 -7.69 17.08 -4.14
CA TYR A 292 -8.84 16.27 -4.53
C TYR A 292 -8.42 15.31 -5.64
N SER A 293 -8.78 14.04 -5.53
CA SER A 293 -8.63 13.07 -6.62
C SER A 293 -9.70 13.32 -7.67
N SER A 294 -9.34 14.01 -8.74
CA SER A 294 -10.24 14.23 -9.87
C SER A 294 -10.60 12.91 -10.55
N HIS A 295 -11.74 12.89 -11.21
CA HIS A 295 -12.22 11.72 -11.94
C HIS A 295 -12.62 12.09 -13.37
N ILE A 296 -12.64 11.10 -14.22
CA ILE A 296 -13.09 11.16 -15.60
C ILE A 296 -14.40 10.36 -15.68
N GLU A 297 -15.44 10.96 -16.26
CA GLU A 297 -16.66 10.28 -16.64
C GLU A 297 -16.53 9.80 -18.09
N GLY A 298 -17.16 8.67 -18.44
CA GLY A 298 -17.20 8.19 -19.82
C GLY A 298 -16.32 6.97 -20.08
N SER A 299 -15.36 7.09 -21.02
CA SER A 299 -14.54 5.95 -21.45
C SER A 299 -13.46 5.60 -20.43
N GLY A 300 -13.58 4.42 -19.81
CA GLY A 300 -12.54 3.88 -18.96
C GLY A 300 -11.24 3.56 -19.72
N GLU A 301 -11.36 3.22 -21.01
CA GLU A 301 -10.19 2.95 -21.86
C GLU A 301 -9.39 4.22 -22.09
N ASP A 302 -10.04 5.36 -22.39
CA ASP A 302 -9.36 6.63 -22.58
C ASP A 302 -8.68 7.11 -21.28
N ALA A 303 -9.37 6.93 -20.14
CA ALA A 303 -8.79 7.23 -18.83
C ALA A 303 -7.57 6.34 -18.54
N PHE A 304 -7.63 5.07 -18.91
CA PHE A 304 -6.54 4.13 -18.72
C PHE A 304 -5.35 4.45 -19.62
N GLN A 305 -5.60 4.76 -20.88
CA GLN A 305 -4.55 5.20 -21.81
C GLN A 305 -3.86 6.47 -21.32
N LEU A 306 -4.63 7.48 -20.91
CA LEU A 306 -4.11 8.74 -20.37
C LEU A 306 -3.23 8.51 -19.13
N ALA A 307 -3.66 7.61 -18.21
CA ALA A 307 -2.87 7.23 -17.06
C ALA A 307 -1.52 6.61 -17.46
N GLY A 308 -1.51 5.78 -18.51
CA GLY A 308 -0.29 5.18 -19.06
C GLY A 308 0.66 6.20 -19.65
N GLU A 309 0.16 7.12 -20.48
CA GLU A 309 0.95 8.20 -21.11
C GLU A 309 1.60 9.11 -20.06
N GLN A 310 0.97 9.24 -18.89
CA GLN A 310 1.48 10.04 -17.78
C GLN A 310 2.29 9.24 -16.75
N HIS A 311 2.60 7.98 -17.02
CA HIS A 311 3.40 7.09 -16.17
C HIS A 311 2.77 6.77 -14.79
N PHE A 312 1.44 6.85 -14.67
CA PHE A 312 0.76 6.38 -13.48
C PHE A 312 0.62 4.86 -13.47
N GLU A 313 0.40 4.28 -12.29
CA GLU A 313 0.29 2.81 -12.11
C GLU A 313 -0.93 2.22 -12.82
N GLY A 314 -1.94 3.03 -13.09
CA GLY A 314 -3.19 2.65 -13.73
C GLY A 314 -4.35 3.52 -13.26
N ILE A 315 -5.54 2.94 -13.21
CA ILE A 315 -6.76 3.62 -12.77
C ILE A 315 -7.54 2.82 -11.75
N ILE A 316 -8.35 3.53 -10.96
CA ILE A 316 -9.41 2.97 -10.12
C ILE A 316 -10.75 3.39 -10.71
N SER A 317 -11.51 2.41 -11.19
CA SER A 317 -12.88 2.61 -11.65
C SER A 317 -13.85 2.39 -10.50
N LYS A 318 -14.74 3.35 -10.25
CA LYS A 318 -15.65 3.34 -9.11
C LYS A 318 -17.11 3.50 -9.58
N ARG A 319 -18.03 2.73 -8.98
CA ARG A 319 -19.48 2.88 -9.24
C ARG A 319 -19.98 4.20 -8.66
N THR A 320 -20.64 4.99 -9.50
CA THR A 320 -21.16 6.33 -9.17
C THR A 320 -22.28 6.33 -8.16
N ASP A 321 -23.10 5.30 -8.20
CA ASP A 321 -24.38 5.13 -7.51
C ASP A 321 -24.29 4.36 -6.18
N ARG A 322 -23.09 3.96 -5.76
CA ARG A 322 -22.92 3.07 -4.60
C ARG A 322 -22.49 3.79 -3.34
N ALA A 323 -23.00 3.26 -2.24
CA ALA A 323 -22.51 3.58 -0.89
C ALA A 323 -21.06 3.10 -0.72
N TYR A 324 -20.40 3.62 0.30
CA TYR A 324 -19.09 3.13 0.71
C TYR A 324 -19.22 1.85 1.55
N HIS A 325 -18.57 0.78 1.14
CA HIS A 325 -18.61 -0.51 1.82
C HIS A 325 -17.20 -0.96 2.25
N PRO A 326 -16.98 -1.23 3.54
CA PRO A 326 -15.71 -1.78 4.00
C PRO A 326 -15.35 -3.08 3.29
N GLY A 327 -14.04 -3.26 3.00
CA GLY A 327 -13.54 -4.47 2.35
C GLY A 327 -13.65 -4.45 0.83
N ARG A 328 -13.48 -5.62 0.19
CA ARG A 328 -13.51 -5.76 -1.27
C ARG A 328 -14.93 -5.89 -1.79
N SER A 329 -15.26 -5.07 -2.77
CA SER A 329 -16.51 -5.17 -3.51
C SER A 329 -16.26 -5.05 -5.02
N ASP A 330 -17.28 -5.36 -5.83
CA ASP A 330 -17.24 -5.11 -7.27
C ASP A 330 -17.49 -3.65 -7.65
N ASP A 331 -17.77 -2.80 -6.66
CA ASP A 331 -18.07 -1.39 -6.87
C ASP A 331 -16.81 -0.56 -7.16
N TRP A 332 -15.64 -1.06 -6.75
CA TRP A 332 -14.34 -0.49 -7.08
C TRP A 332 -13.48 -1.53 -7.80
N ARG A 333 -12.94 -1.15 -8.96
CA ARG A 333 -12.04 -1.98 -9.77
C ARG A 333 -10.75 -1.24 -10.06
N LYS A 334 -9.62 -1.90 -9.89
CA LYS A 334 -8.31 -1.38 -10.29
C LYS A 334 -7.87 -2.04 -11.59
N THR A 335 -7.43 -1.23 -12.55
CA THR A 335 -6.79 -1.69 -13.79
C THR A 335 -5.39 -1.12 -13.80
N LYS A 336 -4.39 -2.00 -13.82
CA LYS A 336 -2.98 -1.60 -13.73
C LYS A 336 -2.34 -1.55 -15.11
N GLN A 337 -1.50 -0.54 -15.35
CA GLN A 337 -0.60 -0.51 -16.50
C GLN A 337 0.43 -1.62 -16.35
N LEU A 338 0.33 -2.61 -17.23
CA LEU A 338 1.36 -3.62 -17.35
C LEU A 338 2.56 -2.92 -18.00
N ALA A 339 3.66 -2.82 -17.27
CA ALA A 339 4.92 -2.43 -17.88
C ALA A 339 5.29 -3.53 -18.89
N SER A 340 5.20 -3.22 -20.16
CA SER A 340 5.73 -4.06 -21.23
C SER A 340 7.08 -3.49 -21.68
N ASP A 341 8.03 -4.37 -21.93
CA ASP A 341 9.32 -4.01 -22.45
C ASP A 341 9.79 -5.13 -23.39
N GLU A 342 10.64 -4.80 -24.35
CA GLU A 342 11.18 -5.76 -25.28
C GLU A 342 12.53 -6.27 -24.79
N PHE A 343 12.67 -7.56 -24.76
CA PHE A 343 13.88 -8.23 -24.33
C PHE A 343 14.31 -9.26 -25.37
N ALA A 344 15.60 -9.34 -25.62
CA ALA A 344 16.15 -10.50 -26.33
C ALA A 344 16.12 -11.72 -25.41
N VAL A 345 15.62 -12.84 -25.91
CA VAL A 345 15.78 -14.14 -25.25
C VAL A 345 17.14 -14.68 -25.63
N VAL A 346 18.06 -14.69 -24.67
CA VAL A 346 19.46 -15.13 -24.88
C VAL A 346 19.71 -16.57 -24.41
N GLY A 347 18.68 -17.23 -23.91
CA GLY A 347 18.76 -18.62 -23.49
C GLY A 347 17.55 -19.05 -22.66
N PHE A 348 17.57 -20.28 -22.21
CA PHE A 348 16.53 -20.82 -21.33
C PHE A 348 17.13 -21.81 -20.32
N THR A 349 16.41 -22.08 -19.25
CA THR A 349 16.78 -23.13 -18.29
C THR A 349 15.98 -24.40 -18.55
N ALA A 350 16.53 -25.53 -18.18
CA ALA A 350 15.79 -26.80 -18.21
C ALA A 350 14.57 -26.73 -17.27
N PRO A 351 13.45 -27.35 -17.63
CA PRO A 351 12.29 -27.43 -16.78
C PRO A 351 12.57 -28.26 -15.52
N LYS A 352 11.84 -27.95 -14.44
CA LYS A 352 11.89 -28.72 -13.19
C LYS A 352 10.57 -29.43 -12.96
N GLY A 353 10.62 -30.63 -12.39
CA GLY A 353 9.43 -31.41 -12.08
C GLY A 353 8.75 -31.99 -13.35
N SER A 354 7.43 -31.93 -13.38
CA SER A 354 6.61 -32.46 -14.48
C SER A 354 6.44 -31.51 -15.67
N ARG A 355 7.00 -30.28 -15.58
CA ARG A 355 6.86 -29.30 -16.65
C ARG A 355 7.64 -29.71 -17.90
N THR A 356 7.01 -29.55 -19.06
CA THR A 356 7.63 -29.78 -20.37
C THR A 356 8.15 -28.49 -20.99
N GLY A 357 9.07 -28.55 -21.94
CA GLY A 357 9.64 -27.39 -22.63
C GLY A 357 10.77 -26.72 -21.86
N PHE A 358 10.60 -25.46 -21.44
CA PHE A 358 11.63 -24.73 -20.71
C PHE A 358 11.19 -24.38 -19.28
N GLY A 359 12.15 -24.19 -18.39
CA GLY A 359 11.91 -23.74 -17.01
C GLY A 359 11.72 -22.23 -16.91
N SER A 360 12.63 -21.48 -17.53
CA SER A 360 12.57 -20.02 -17.63
C SER A 360 13.35 -19.53 -18.86
N LEU A 361 12.93 -18.40 -19.42
CA LEU A 361 13.66 -17.68 -20.45
C LEU A 361 14.65 -16.72 -19.80
N LEU A 362 15.87 -16.65 -20.33
CA LEU A 362 16.90 -15.71 -19.93
C LEU A 362 16.80 -14.47 -20.81
N LEU A 363 16.69 -13.29 -20.21
CA LEU A 363 16.41 -12.04 -20.89
C LEU A 363 17.61 -11.11 -20.86
N ALA A 364 17.87 -10.45 -21.99
CA ALA A 364 18.89 -9.43 -22.12
C ALA A 364 18.36 -8.20 -22.85
N LYS A 365 18.98 -7.04 -22.58
CA LYS A 365 18.81 -5.79 -23.32
C LYS A 365 20.09 -5.43 -24.05
N PRO A 366 20.01 -4.70 -25.18
CA PRO A 366 21.19 -4.18 -25.84
C PRO A 366 21.87 -3.16 -24.90
N ASP A 367 23.18 -3.27 -24.78
CA ASP A 367 24.05 -2.37 -24.04
C ASP A 367 25.13 -1.83 -24.97
N PRO A 368 25.33 -0.51 -25.07
CA PRO A 368 26.30 0.08 -25.99
C PRO A 368 27.75 -0.34 -25.74
N THR A 369 28.07 -0.71 -24.49
CA THR A 369 29.44 -1.03 -24.08
C THR A 369 29.72 -2.53 -24.10
N HIS A 370 28.71 -3.34 -23.71
CA HIS A 370 28.88 -4.79 -23.48
C HIS A 370 28.13 -5.65 -24.50
N GLY A 371 27.45 -5.03 -25.49
CA GLY A 371 26.63 -5.70 -26.50
C GLY A 371 25.27 -6.12 -25.90
N TRP A 372 25.23 -7.20 -25.10
CA TRP A 372 24.00 -7.67 -24.44
C TRP A 372 24.19 -7.74 -22.94
N LEU A 373 23.37 -7.01 -22.21
CA LEU A 373 23.34 -7.04 -20.77
C LEU A 373 22.24 -7.98 -20.29
N TYR A 374 22.59 -9.02 -19.53
CA TYR A 374 21.63 -9.88 -18.89
C TYR A 374 20.82 -9.10 -17.83
N VAL A 375 19.48 -9.05 -18.00
CA VAL A 375 18.60 -8.27 -17.14
C VAL A 375 17.70 -9.14 -16.25
N GLY A 376 17.66 -10.45 -16.47
CA GLY A 376 16.88 -11.33 -15.61
C GLY A 376 16.32 -12.55 -16.34
N ARG A 377 15.43 -13.27 -15.67
CA ARG A 377 14.73 -14.42 -16.24
C ARG A 377 13.25 -14.42 -15.89
N VAL A 378 12.42 -14.92 -16.79
CA VAL A 378 10.99 -15.13 -16.59
C VAL A 378 10.66 -16.63 -16.69
N GLY A 379 10.03 -17.18 -15.67
CA GLY A 379 9.70 -18.62 -15.59
C GLY A 379 8.22 -18.89 -15.30
N THR A 380 7.40 -17.84 -15.10
CA THR A 380 5.97 -17.92 -14.78
C THR A 380 5.15 -17.09 -15.77
N GLY A 381 3.82 -17.26 -15.77
CA GLY A 381 2.94 -16.53 -16.68
C GLY A 381 2.78 -17.17 -18.07
N PHE A 382 3.35 -18.36 -18.29
CA PHE A 382 3.18 -19.10 -19.53
C PHE A 382 2.14 -20.22 -19.35
N THR A 383 1.19 -20.32 -20.28
CA THR A 383 0.34 -21.49 -20.42
C THR A 383 1.11 -22.63 -21.09
N ASP A 384 0.65 -23.87 -20.92
CA ASP A 384 1.29 -25.04 -21.55
C ASP A 384 1.34 -24.92 -23.08
N GLU A 385 0.30 -24.36 -23.69
CA GLU A 385 0.24 -24.05 -25.13
C GLU A 385 1.33 -23.05 -25.54
N ARG A 386 1.51 -21.98 -24.72
CA ARG A 386 2.52 -20.96 -24.99
C ARG A 386 3.93 -21.51 -24.82
N ILE A 387 4.15 -22.37 -23.82
CA ILE A 387 5.42 -23.08 -23.65
C ILE A 387 5.72 -23.91 -24.86
N ALA A 388 4.74 -24.70 -25.34
CA ALA A 388 4.92 -25.57 -26.52
C ALA A 388 5.22 -24.75 -27.80
N GLN A 389 4.64 -23.54 -27.94
CA GLN A 389 4.95 -22.64 -29.07
C GLN A 389 6.37 -22.08 -28.99
N LEU A 390 6.80 -21.63 -27.81
CA LEU A 390 8.10 -21.01 -27.61
C LEU A 390 9.27 -22.00 -27.52
N SER A 391 8.98 -23.32 -27.36
CA SER A 391 9.98 -24.38 -27.32
C SER A 391 10.32 -24.95 -28.71
N LYS A 392 9.63 -24.50 -29.77
CA LYS A 392 9.91 -24.87 -31.18
C LYS A 392 11.01 -23.97 -31.74
#